data_ced7728da417c49fc54357b5ca1a1660
#
_entry.id   ced7728da417c49fc54357b5ca1a1660
#
_cell.length_a   1.000
_cell.length_b   1.000
_cell.length_c   1.000
_cell.angle_alpha   90.00
_cell.angle_beta   90.00
_cell.angle_gamma   90.00
#
_symmetry.space_group_name_H-M   'P 1'
#
loop_
_entity.id
_entity.type
_entity.pdbx_description
1 polymer ?
#
loop_
_entity_poly.entity_id
_entity_poly.type
_entity_poly.pdbx_seq_one_letter_code
_entity_poly.pdbx_strand_id
1 'polypeptide(L)'
;MKDCTFAHEFEKCAMKNIPSFNSYIEKSIIENWNLDALTDYKGATLQYHDVARKIEKLHILFENSGVQKGDKIALCGRNSSCWAVAFLATLTYGAVVVPIQHEFTPDQVYNIVNHSESKLLFVGDVVATSIDADQMPDLEGIIYIPDYSIVVSRSEKLTFAREHLNEMFGKKYPKYFRKEHVNYHRDSAEELSMINYTSGTTGFSKGVMLPYRALWGNLDLMHDVIGKNIKKGSNVLSILPMAHMYGQMVEFIAEFSFGNHIFFLTRLPSPSVVAQAFAEIKPAIVVSVPMVIEKIIRKNVFPQVQTPKAKLLMKMPGIGKKVKEYIRNMVMEVMGGNAYEVIVGGAGLNREIEQFLLDINFPITMGYGTTETAPMITFSDYKDFVAGSCGTAVKHMEVKVLSDDPANKPGEIVTRGLNVMHGYYKNEEATKAVIDEDGWFHTGDLATMSEDGHFFIRGRIKNMLLGSNGQNVYPEEIEDKLNSMALVSESLIVQSEDKLVGLVYPDHDEASAMGFNEEDIINVMEQNRLELNAILPPFSRLAEIRIHNQEFEKTAKKSIKRYLYQNA
;
A
#
# COMPACT_ATOMS: atom_id res chain seq x y z
N MET A 1 37.88 -5.65 0.00
CA MET A 1 37.83 -6.64 -1.11
C MET A 1 37.44 -8.07 -0.68
N LYS A 2 37.53 -8.48 0.60
CA LYS A 2 37.09 -9.82 1.05
C LYS A 2 35.62 -9.89 1.46
N ASP A 3 35.00 -8.77 1.83
CA ASP A 3 33.59 -8.75 2.28
C ASP A 3 32.59 -8.75 1.12
N CYS A 4 32.96 -8.21 -0.05
CA CYS A 4 32.10 -8.19 -1.24
C CYS A 4 31.85 -9.59 -1.85
N THR A 5 32.86 -10.46 -1.80
CA THR A 5 32.73 -11.85 -2.30
C THR A 5 31.85 -12.72 -1.40
N PHE A 6 31.86 -12.50 -0.09
CA PHE A 6 31.12 -13.30 0.87
C PHE A 6 29.61 -12.95 0.84
N ALA A 7 29.26 -11.66 0.71
CA ALA A 7 27.87 -11.23 0.56
C ALA A 7 27.24 -11.74 -0.74
N HIS A 8 27.97 -11.65 -1.85
CA HIS A 8 27.50 -12.13 -3.16
C HIS A 8 27.35 -13.67 -3.24
N GLU A 9 28.21 -14.41 -2.54
CA GLU A 9 28.08 -15.88 -2.41
C GLU A 9 26.95 -16.27 -1.46
N PHE A 10 26.70 -15.50 -0.40
CA PHE A 10 25.60 -15.72 0.54
C PHE A 10 24.25 -15.47 -0.14
N GLU A 11 24.12 -14.38 -0.91
CA GLU A 11 22.93 -14.11 -1.75
C GLU A 11 22.68 -15.21 -2.78
N LYS A 12 23.72 -15.65 -3.52
CA LYS A 12 23.60 -16.76 -4.47
C LYS A 12 23.20 -18.08 -3.80
N CYS A 13 23.66 -18.34 -2.58
CA CYS A 13 23.31 -19.54 -1.83
C CYS A 13 21.88 -19.44 -1.27
N ALA A 14 21.45 -18.28 -0.79
CA ALA A 14 20.11 -18.01 -0.33
C ALA A 14 19.10 -18.12 -1.49
N MET A 15 19.40 -17.52 -2.65
CA MET A 15 18.55 -17.55 -3.84
C MET A 15 18.32 -18.96 -4.41
N LYS A 16 19.27 -19.88 -4.27
CA LYS A 16 19.10 -21.29 -4.73
C LYS A 16 18.06 -22.07 -3.95
N ASN A 17 17.72 -21.64 -2.75
CA ASN A 17 16.80 -22.33 -1.84
C ASN A 17 15.44 -21.63 -1.70
N ILE A 18 15.19 -20.55 -2.45
CA ILE A 18 13.90 -19.85 -2.42
C ILE A 18 12.86 -20.77 -3.10
N PRO A 19 11.76 -21.15 -2.39
CA PRO A 19 10.68 -21.90 -3.01
C PRO A 19 9.98 -21.07 -4.09
N SER A 20 9.36 -21.73 -5.05
CA SER A 20 8.51 -21.06 -6.02
C SER A 20 7.39 -20.30 -5.27
N PHE A 21 7.24 -19.02 -5.57
CA PHE A 21 6.16 -18.19 -4.99
C PHE A 21 4.78 -18.79 -5.30
N ASN A 22 4.57 -19.23 -6.55
CA ASN A 22 3.31 -19.83 -6.96
C ASN A 22 3.00 -21.12 -6.18
N SER A 23 4.00 -21.78 -5.59
CA SER A 23 3.78 -22.95 -4.74
C SER A 23 3.03 -22.61 -3.45
N TYR A 24 3.16 -21.39 -2.92
CA TYR A 24 2.38 -20.92 -1.76
C TYR A 24 0.91 -20.74 -2.13
N ILE A 25 0.62 -20.15 -3.29
CA ILE A 25 -0.74 -19.98 -3.80
C ILE A 25 -1.40 -21.34 -4.06
N GLU A 26 -0.67 -22.25 -4.72
CA GLU A 26 -1.11 -23.63 -4.97
C GLU A 26 -1.43 -24.36 -3.67
N LYS A 27 -0.50 -24.32 -2.71
CA LYS A 27 -0.65 -24.96 -1.40
C LYS A 27 -1.86 -24.39 -0.65
N SER A 28 -2.02 -23.06 -0.61
CA SER A 28 -3.16 -22.44 0.04
C SER A 28 -4.48 -22.91 -0.56
N ILE A 29 -4.60 -22.96 -1.88
CA ILE A 29 -5.79 -23.46 -2.57
C ILE A 29 -6.09 -24.92 -2.21
N ILE A 30 -5.07 -25.79 -2.26
CA ILE A 30 -5.24 -27.23 -2.02
C ILE A 30 -5.63 -27.50 -0.56
N GLU A 31 -4.99 -26.82 0.41
CA GLU A 31 -5.24 -27.02 1.83
C GLU A 31 -6.57 -26.46 2.30
N ASN A 32 -7.02 -25.36 1.67
CA ASN A 32 -8.23 -24.63 2.10
C ASN A 32 -9.42 -24.83 1.13
N TRP A 33 -9.41 -25.90 0.33
CA TRP A 33 -10.29 -26.18 -0.80
C TRP A 33 -11.76 -25.83 -0.61
N ASN A 34 -12.32 -26.12 0.58
CA ASN A 34 -13.73 -25.91 0.90
C ASN A 34 -13.98 -24.68 1.80
N LEU A 35 -12.97 -23.86 2.07
CA LEU A 35 -13.14 -22.62 2.82
C LEU A 35 -13.57 -21.49 1.86
N ASP A 36 -14.30 -20.53 2.40
CA ASP A 36 -14.58 -19.28 1.70
C ASP A 36 -13.27 -18.51 1.51
N ALA A 37 -13.05 -17.99 0.30
CA ALA A 37 -11.82 -17.33 -0.11
C ALA A 37 -12.00 -15.84 -0.42
N LEU A 38 -12.88 -15.52 -1.36
CA LEU A 38 -13.06 -14.18 -1.89
C LEU A 38 -14.54 -13.82 -1.94
N THR A 39 -14.90 -12.65 -1.40
CA THR A 39 -16.26 -12.12 -1.43
C THR A 39 -16.26 -10.65 -1.86
N ASP A 40 -17.07 -10.31 -2.84
CA ASP A 40 -17.43 -8.92 -3.08
C ASP A 40 -18.41 -8.49 -2.00
N TYR A 41 -18.08 -7.46 -1.21
CA TYR A 41 -18.92 -7.04 -0.09
C TYR A 41 -20.36 -6.78 -0.52
N LYS A 42 -21.32 -7.47 0.13
CA LYS A 42 -22.75 -7.56 -0.25
C LYS A 42 -23.00 -8.32 -1.57
N GLY A 43 -22.03 -9.05 -2.08
CA GLY A 43 -22.12 -9.84 -3.31
C GLY A 43 -21.87 -11.34 -3.08
N ALA A 44 -21.44 -12.01 -4.15
CA ALA A 44 -21.21 -13.45 -4.15
C ALA A 44 -19.88 -13.82 -3.48
N THR A 45 -19.83 -14.99 -2.86
CA THR A 45 -18.63 -15.59 -2.29
C THR A 45 -18.09 -16.69 -3.21
N LEU A 46 -16.78 -16.71 -3.40
CA LEU A 46 -16.04 -17.78 -4.03
C LEU A 46 -15.27 -18.56 -2.95
N GLN A 47 -15.41 -19.87 -2.97
CA GLN A 47 -14.55 -20.75 -2.18
C GLN A 47 -13.20 -20.96 -2.89
N TYR A 48 -12.18 -21.46 -2.17
CA TYR A 48 -10.85 -21.69 -2.77
C TYR A 48 -10.93 -22.60 -4.00
N HIS A 49 -11.81 -23.58 -4.02
CA HIS A 49 -12.02 -24.44 -5.21
C HIS A 49 -12.68 -23.69 -6.39
N ASP A 50 -13.51 -22.69 -6.12
CA ASP A 50 -14.08 -21.85 -7.18
C ASP A 50 -13.01 -20.95 -7.79
N VAL A 51 -12.14 -20.38 -6.93
CA VAL A 51 -10.97 -19.61 -7.38
C VAL A 51 -10.08 -20.49 -8.26
N ALA A 52 -9.72 -21.69 -7.81
CA ALA A 52 -8.91 -22.64 -8.59
C ALA A 52 -9.51 -22.95 -9.96
N ARG A 53 -10.83 -23.22 -10.01
CA ARG A 53 -11.55 -23.50 -11.25
C ARG A 53 -11.56 -22.30 -12.21
N LYS A 54 -11.73 -21.08 -11.67
CA LYS A 54 -11.69 -19.86 -12.48
C LYS A 54 -10.28 -19.57 -13.00
N ILE A 55 -9.23 -19.75 -12.17
CA ILE A 55 -7.82 -19.66 -12.58
C ILE A 55 -7.56 -20.62 -13.73
N GLU A 56 -7.96 -21.88 -13.59
CA GLU A 56 -7.74 -22.91 -14.64
C GLU A 56 -8.45 -22.55 -15.95
N LYS A 57 -9.67 -21.98 -15.88
CA LYS A 57 -10.34 -21.50 -17.08
C LYS A 57 -9.58 -20.36 -17.75
N LEU A 58 -9.04 -19.43 -16.98
CA LEU A 58 -8.19 -18.36 -17.53
C LEU A 58 -6.87 -18.89 -18.09
N HIS A 59 -6.26 -19.90 -17.48
CA HIS A 59 -5.08 -20.60 -18.05
C HIS A 59 -5.40 -21.22 -19.41
N ILE A 60 -6.55 -21.90 -19.54
CA ILE A 60 -7.00 -22.46 -20.82
C ILE A 60 -7.24 -21.34 -21.85
N LEU A 61 -7.82 -20.22 -21.43
CA LEU A 61 -7.99 -19.04 -22.29
C LEU A 61 -6.65 -18.51 -22.77
N PHE A 62 -5.67 -18.30 -21.87
CA PHE A 62 -4.34 -17.79 -22.20
C PHE A 62 -3.60 -18.72 -23.15
N GLU A 63 -3.57 -20.01 -22.83
CA GLU A 63 -2.90 -21.04 -23.65
C GLU A 63 -3.45 -21.06 -25.08
N ASN A 64 -4.78 -21.03 -25.24
CA ASN A 64 -5.42 -21.13 -26.55
C ASN A 64 -5.51 -19.79 -27.31
N SER A 65 -5.35 -18.66 -26.62
CA SER A 65 -5.22 -17.34 -27.26
C SER A 65 -3.79 -17.05 -27.72
N GLY A 66 -2.82 -17.88 -27.35
CA GLY A 66 -1.41 -17.71 -27.76
C GLY A 66 -0.58 -16.86 -26.81
N VAL A 67 -1.08 -16.58 -25.61
CA VAL A 67 -0.28 -15.96 -24.54
C VAL A 67 0.84 -16.92 -24.13
N GLN A 68 2.06 -16.41 -24.07
CA GLN A 68 3.24 -17.13 -23.63
C GLN A 68 3.64 -16.74 -22.20
N LYS A 69 4.45 -17.57 -21.54
CA LYS A 69 5.09 -17.20 -20.29
C LYS A 69 5.98 -15.96 -20.50
N GLY A 70 5.94 -15.03 -19.57
CA GLY A 70 6.63 -13.75 -19.67
C GLY A 70 5.91 -12.67 -20.48
N ASP A 71 4.82 -13.02 -21.20
CA ASP A 71 3.95 -12.00 -21.80
C ASP A 71 3.28 -11.16 -20.72
N LYS A 72 3.05 -9.89 -21.00
CA LYS A 72 2.45 -8.96 -20.05
C LYS A 72 0.93 -8.91 -20.22
N ILE A 73 0.23 -8.97 -19.10
CA ILE A 73 -1.24 -8.85 -19.04
C ILE A 73 -1.58 -7.72 -18.08
N ALA A 74 -2.22 -6.68 -18.59
CA ALA A 74 -2.64 -5.52 -17.81
C ALA A 74 -4.00 -5.74 -17.15
N LEU A 75 -4.16 -5.23 -15.92
CA LEU A 75 -5.39 -5.28 -15.15
C LEU A 75 -5.72 -3.89 -14.62
N CYS A 76 -6.85 -3.32 -15.04
CA CYS A 76 -7.32 -2.00 -14.63
C CYS A 76 -8.77 -2.05 -14.16
N GLY A 77 -9.00 -2.01 -12.86
CA GLY A 77 -10.34 -2.10 -12.28
C GLY A 77 -10.33 -1.92 -10.77
N ARG A 78 -11.51 -1.77 -10.19
CA ARG A 78 -11.70 -1.74 -8.73
C ARG A 78 -11.40 -3.11 -8.13
N ASN A 79 -11.09 -3.12 -6.83
CA ASN A 79 -10.98 -4.35 -6.06
C ASN A 79 -12.23 -5.19 -6.23
N SER A 80 -12.05 -6.47 -6.60
CA SER A 80 -13.13 -7.44 -6.70
C SER A 80 -12.59 -8.87 -6.73
N SER A 81 -13.44 -9.84 -6.43
CA SER A 81 -13.09 -11.26 -6.52
C SER A 81 -12.64 -11.65 -7.94
N CYS A 82 -13.26 -11.09 -8.98
CA CYS A 82 -12.87 -11.36 -10.36
C CYS A 82 -11.52 -10.71 -10.71
N TRP A 83 -11.23 -9.50 -10.20
CA TRP A 83 -9.91 -8.89 -10.36
C TRP A 83 -8.83 -9.76 -9.70
N ALA A 84 -9.08 -10.21 -8.47
CA ALA A 84 -8.17 -11.08 -7.72
C ALA A 84 -7.89 -12.40 -8.46
N VAL A 85 -8.92 -13.02 -9.03
CA VAL A 85 -8.77 -14.25 -9.83
C VAL A 85 -7.96 -13.99 -11.10
N ALA A 86 -8.20 -12.89 -11.83
CA ALA A 86 -7.43 -12.54 -13.04
C ALA A 86 -5.95 -12.29 -12.71
N PHE A 87 -5.69 -11.62 -11.60
CA PHE A 87 -4.33 -11.40 -11.08
C PHE A 87 -3.61 -12.71 -10.75
N LEU A 88 -4.24 -13.58 -9.95
CA LEU A 88 -3.68 -14.88 -9.59
C LEU A 88 -3.49 -15.78 -10.82
N ALA A 89 -4.45 -15.78 -11.75
CA ALA A 89 -4.35 -16.55 -12.98
C ALA A 89 -3.15 -16.10 -13.82
N THR A 90 -2.89 -14.80 -13.91
CA THR A 90 -1.75 -14.26 -14.66
C THR A 90 -0.43 -14.71 -14.03
N LEU A 91 -0.26 -14.53 -12.71
CA LEU A 91 0.95 -14.97 -11.99
C LEU A 91 1.16 -16.47 -12.09
N THR A 92 0.11 -17.26 -11.79
CA THR A 92 0.21 -18.72 -11.73
C THR A 92 0.32 -19.38 -13.11
N TYR A 93 0.04 -18.65 -14.18
CA TYR A 93 0.35 -19.05 -15.56
C TYR A 93 1.84 -18.84 -15.91
N GLY A 94 2.52 -17.92 -15.21
CA GLY A 94 3.88 -17.47 -15.54
C GLY A 94 3.89 -16.29 -16.52
N ALA A 95 2.79 -15.58 -16.67
CA ALA A 95 2.73 -14.29 -17.36
C ALA A 95 3.03 -13.15 -16.36
N VAL A 96 3.46 -12.01 -16.88
CA VAL A 96 3.81 -10.83 -16.08
C VAL A 96 2.59 -9.96 -15.86
N VAL A 97 2.23 -9.72 -14.61
CA VAL A 97 1.09 -8.86 -14.27
C VAL A 97 1.47 -7.39 -14.39
N VAL A 98 0.59 -6.58 -14.99
CA VAL A 98 0.70 -5.11 -15.03
C VAL A 98 -0.54 -4.52 -14.36
N PRO A 99 -0.54 -4.38 -13.01
CA PRO A 99 -1.67 -3.81 -12.30
C PRO A 99 -1.70 -2.29 -12.50
N ILE A 100 -2.85 -1.78 -12.92
CA ILE A 100 -3.09 -0.35 -13.22
C ILE A 100 -4.17 0.16 -12.27
N GLN A 101 -3.93 1.30 -11.64
CA GLN A 101 -4.91 1.93 -10.76
C GLN A 101 -6.11 2.43 -11.59
N HIS A 102 -7.31 2.07 -11.16
CA HIS A 102 -8.55 2.43 -11.85
C HIS A 102 -8.88 3.94 -11.82
N GLU A 103 -8.17 4.68 -10.97
CA GLU A 103 -8.27 6.15 -10.84
C GLU A 103 -7.39 6.89 -11.86
N PHE A 104 -6.56 6.17 -12.62
CA PHE A 104 -5.74 6.78 -13.67
C PHE A 104 -6.63 7.24 -14.84
N THR A 105 -6.22 8.34 -15.47
CA THR A 105 -6.90 8.83 -16.67
C THR A 105 -6.73 7.85 -17.83
N PRO A 106 -7.63 7.84 -18.83
CA PRO A 106 -7.48 7.00 -20.01
C PRO A 106 -6.11 7.09 -20.66
N ASP A 107 -5.56 8.30 -20.83
CA ASP A 107 -4.23 8.51 -21.41
C ASP A 107 -3.11 7.83 -20.61
N GLN A 108 -3.22 7.85 -19.27
CA GLN A 108 -2.26 7.16 -18.42
C GLN A 108 -2.38 5.63 -18.59
N VAL A 109 -3.59 5.10 -18.73
CA VAL A 109 -3.81 3.67 -19.00
C VAL A 109 -3.23 3.30 -20.37
N TYR A 110 -3.49 4.07 -21.43
CA TYR A 110 -2.92 3.84 -22.77
C TYR A 110 -1.40 3.84 -22.73
N ASN A 111 -0.80 4.83 -22.10
CA ASN A 111 0.65 4.92 -21.95
C ASN A 111 1.25 3.70 -21.22
N ILE A 112 0.61 3.21 -20.17
CA ILE A 112 1.10 2.03 -19.42
C ILE A 112 0.96 0.77 -20.27
N VAL A 113 -0.18 0.54 -20.90
CA VAL A 113 -0.43 -0.65 -21.74
C VAL A 113 0.56 -0.70 -22.90
N ASN A 114 0.74 0.42 -23.62
CA ASN A 114 1.67 0.51 -24.73
C ASN A 114 3.13 0.38 -24.28
N HIS A 115 3.53 1.09 -23.20
CA HIS A 115 4.90 1.03 -22.69
C HIS A 115 5.26 -0.37 -22.17
N SER A 116 4.33 -1.03 -21.47
CA SER A 116 4.53 -2.40 -20.97
C SER A 116 4.47 -3.48 -22.06
N GLU A 117 3.97 -3.13 -23.26
CA GLU A 117 3.72 -4.11 -24.36
C GLU A 117 2.76 -5.21 -23.90
N SER A 118 1.70 -4.82 -23.17
CA SER A 118 0.71 -5.78 -22.70
C SER A 118 -0.08 -6.38 -23.87
N LYS A 119 -0.20 -7.70 -23.90
CA LYS A 119 -0.97 -8.42 -24.94
C LYS A 119 -2.47 -8.34 -24.69
N LEU A 120 -2.87 -8.46 -23.42
CA LEU A 120 -4.28 -8.40 -23.00
C LEU A 120 -4.45 -7.32 -21.94
N LEU A 121 -5.63 -6.70 -21.93
CA LEU A 121 -6.06 -5.77 -20.91
C LEU A 121 -7.38 -6.25 -20.29
N PHE A 122 -7.38 -6.51 -19.00
CA PHE A 122 -8.59 -6.74 -18.22
C PHE A 122 -9.10 -5.41 -17.68
N VAL A 123 -10.37 -5.07 -17.93
CA VAL A 123 -10.98 -3.78 -17.52
C VAL A 123 -12.18 -3.99 -16.62
N GLY A 124 -12.26 -3.21 -15.54
CA GLY A 124 -13.45 -3.14 -14.68
C GLY A 124 -14.52 -2.19 -15.26
N ASP A 125 -15.68 -2.19 -14.62
CA ASP A 125 -16.88 -1.43 -15.00
C ASP A 125 -16.63 0.07 -15.24
N VAL A 126 -15.90 0.72 -14.32
CA VAL A 126 -15.61 2.17 -14.40
C VAL A 126 -14.69 2.51 -15.56
N VAL A 127 -13.75 1.63 -15.87
CA VAL A 127 -12.71 1.85 -16.87
C VAL A 127 -13.20 1.48 -18.26
N ALA A 128 -14.00 0.41 -18.38
CA ALA A 128 -14.46 -0.15 -19.65
C ALA A 128 -15.21 0.86 -20.55
N THR A 129 -15.91 1.83 -19.94
CA THR A 129 -16.69 2.84 -20.68
C THR A 129 -15.87 4.04 -21.16
N SER A 130 -14.63 4.20 -20.64
CA SER A 130 -13.76 5.35 -20.94
C SER A 130 -12.55 5.00 -21.80
N ILE A 131 -12.33 3.71 -22.07
CA ILE A 131 -11.16 3.23 -22.82
C ILE A 131 -11.46 3.15 -24.32
N ASP A 132 -10.58 3.75 -25.11
CA ASP A 132 -10.53 3.62 -26.56
C ASP A 132 -9.43 2.61 -26.96
N ALA A 133 -9.82 1.48 -27.53
CA ALA A 133 -8.90 0.42 -27.92
C ALA A 133 -7.93 0.86 -29.02
N ASP A 134 -8.31 1.84 -29.85
CA ASP A 134 -7.47 2.29 -30.98
C ASP A 134 -6.23 3.07 -30.49
N GLN A 135 -6.24 3.55 -29.25
CA GLN A 135 -5.06 4.15 -28.60
C GLN A 135 -4.04 3.10 -28.14
N MET A 136 -4.35 1.81 -28.25
CA MET A 136 -3.48 0.70 -27.87
C MET A 136 -3.36 -0.30 -29.05
N PRO A 137 -2.62 0.06 -30.11
CA PRO A 137 -2.64 -0.67 -31.39
C PRO A 137 -2.08 -2.11 -31.29
N ASP A 138 -1.12 -2.37 -30.38
CA ASP A 138 -0.48 -3.68 -30.24
C ASP A 138 -1.25 -4.63 -29.31
N LEU A 139 -2.32 -4.15 -28.67
CA LEU A 139 -3.16 -4.93 -27.76
C LEU A 139 -4.00 -5.95 -28.54
N GLU A 140 -3.90 -7.23 -28.21
CA GLU A 140 -4.63 -8.30 -28.89
C GLU A 140 -6.10 -8.38 -28.44
N GLY A 141 -6.42 -7.91 -27.22
CA GLY A 141 -7.81 -7.91 -26.75
C GLY A 141 -8.03 -7.24 -25.41
N ILE A 142 -9.29 -6.83 -25.20
CA ILE A 142 -9.80 -6.27 -23.94
C ILE A 142 -10.84 -7.23 -23.39
N ILE A 143 -10.67 -7.61 -22.12
CA ILE A 143 -11.53 -8.57 -21.39
C ILE A 143 -12.21 -7.85 -20.23
N TYR A 144 -13.51 -8.01 -20.08
CA TYR A 144 -14.29 -7.43 -18.99
C TYR A 144 -14.12 -8.25 -17.70
N ILE A 145 -13.64 -7.64 -16.63
CA ILE A 145 -13.30 -8.33 -15.38
C ILE A 145 -14.50 -9.06 -14.75
N PRO A 146 -15.73 -8.49 -14.65
CA PRO A 146 -16.82 -9.12 -13.91
C PRO A 146 -17.22 -10.52 -14.40
N ASP A 147 -17.14 -10.80 -15.70
CA ASP A 147 -17.57 -12.07 -16.29
C ASP A 147 -16.58 -12.69 -17.30
N TYR A 148 -15.45 -12.01 -17.49
CA TYR A 148 -14.40 -12.37 -18.47
C TYR A 148 -14.91 -12.43 -19.92
N SER A 149 -15.97 -11.67 -20.25
CA SER A 149 -16.39 -11.49 -21.64
C SER A 149 -15.40 -10.64 -22.41
N ILE A 150 -15.31 -10.86 -23.72
CA ILE A 150 -14.46 -10.06 -24.60
C ILE A 150 -15.20 -8.74 -24.93
N VAL A 151 -14.56 -7.60 -24.66
CA VAL A 151 -14.99 -6.27 -25.08
C VAL A 151 -14.48 -5.97 -26.48
N VAL A 152 -13.20 -6.23 -26.72
CA VAL A 152 -12.54 -6.06 -28.01
C VAL A 152 -11.65 -7.27 -28.26
N SER A 153 -11.67 -7.81 -29.48
CA SER A 153 -10.72 -8.82 -29.92
C SER A 153 -10.12 -8.44 -31.28
N ARG A 154 -8.83 -8.48 -31.35
CA ARG A 154 -8.05 -8.35 -32.58
C ARG A 154 -7.34 -9.68 -32.94
N SER A 155 -7.62 -10.75 -32.20
CA SER A 155 -7.04 -12.07 -32.35
C SER A 155 -8.15 -13.12 -32.55
N GLU A 156 -8.14 -13.80 -33.69
CA GLU A 156 -9.05 -14.94 -33.95
C GLU A 156 -8.87 -16.05 -32.89
N LYS A 157 -7.65 -16.26 -32.44
CA LYS A 157 -7.34 -17.23 -31.38
C LYS A 157 -8.00 -16.87 -30.07
N LEU A 158 -7.97 -15.58 -29.67
CA LEU A 158 -8.61 -15.11 -28.45
C LEU A 158 -10.12 -15.28 -28.53
N THR A 159 -10.73 -14.91 -29.65
CA THR A 159 -12.18 -15.08 -29.88
C THR A 159 -12.56 -16.55 -29.79
N PHE A 160 -11.87 -17.43 -30.52
CA PHE A 160 -12.09 -18.87 -30.49
C PHE A 160 -11.93 -19.44 -29.08
N ALA A 161 -10.85 -19.10 -28.39
CA ALA A 161 -10.57 -19.57 -27.03
C ALA A 161 -11.69 -19.19 -26.05
N ARG A 162 -12.23 -17.99 -26.17
CA ARG A 162 -13.32 -17.52 -25.29
C ARG A 162 -14.65 -18.21 -25.60
N GLU A 163 -15.01 -18.34 -26.87
CA GLU A 163 -16.25 -18.99 -27.31
C GLU A 163 -16.31 -20.47 -26.91
N HIS A 164 -15.16 -21.18 -27.01
CA HIS A 164 -15.08 -22.61 -26.72
C HIS A 164 -14.53 -22.93 -25.32
N LEU A 165 -14.38 -21.92 -24.44
CA LEU A 165 -13.74 -22.08 -23.13
C LEU A 165 -14.36 -23.19 -22.29
N ASN A 166 -15.68 -23.24 -22.20
CA ASN A 166 -16.37 -24.25 -21.41
C ASN A 166 -16.24 -25.66 -22.02
N GLU A 167 -16.23 -25.75 -23.34
CA GLU A 167 -16.00 -27.02 -24.04
C GLU A 167 -14.59 -27.54 -23.80
N MET A 168 -13.57 -26.67 -23.94
CA MET A 168 -12.18 -27.02 -23.68
C MET A 168 -11.95 -27.43 -22.22
N PHE A 169 -12.55 -26.71 -21.29
CA PHE A 169 -12.50 -27.06 -19.87
C PHE A 169 -13.15 -28.43 -19.61
N GLY A 170 -14.33 -28.69 -20.20
CA GLY A 170 -15.03 -29.97 -20.07
C GLY A 170 -14.27 -31.15 -20.71
N LYS A 171 -13.57 -30.92 -21.83
CA LYS A 171 -12.69 -31.93 -22.46
C LYS A 171 -11.47 -32.24 -21.56
N LYS A 172 -10.86 -31.19 -20.96
CA LYS A 172 -9.71 -31.34 -20.06
C LYS A 172 -10.09 -32.04 -18.74
N TYR A 173 -11.30 -31.79 -18.25
CA TYR A 173 -11.82 -32.31 -16.98
C TYR A 173 -13.20 -32.97 -17.17
N PRO A 174 -13.29 -34.14 -17.79
CA PRO A 174 -14.58 -34.72 -18.21
C PRO A 174 -15.45 -35.21 -17.06
N LYS A 175 -14.90 -35.43 -15.87
CA LYS A 175 -15.69 -35.77 -14.66
C LYS A 175 -15.85 -34.58 -13.73
N TYR A 176 -14.76 -34.20 -13.07
CA TYR A 176 -14.75 -33.09 -12.09
C TYR A 176 -13.37 -32.47 -12.04
N PHE A 177 -13.31 -31.15 -11.91
CA PHE A 177 -12.09 -30.47 -11.50
C PHE A 177 -11.89 -30.63 -9.99
N ARG A 178 -10.71 -31.06 -9.57
CA ARG A 178 -10.36 -31.41 -8.18
C ARG A 178 -9.03 -30.77 -7.80
N LYS A 179 -8.72 -30.74 -6.49
CA LYS A 179 -7.47 -30.20 -5.95
C LYS A 179 -6.20 -30.85 -6.53
N GLU A 180 -6.27 -32.14 -6.90
CA GLU A 180 -5.15 -32.87 -7.52
C GLU A 180 -4.83 -32.40 -8.95
N HIS A 181 -5.71 -31.61 -9.56
CA HIS A 181 -5.50 -31.01 -10.89
C HIS A 181 -4.85 -29.62 -10.80
N VAL A 182 -4.76 -29.03 -9.59
CA VAL A 182 -4.11 -27.74 -9.39
C VAL A 182 -2.60 -27.94 -9.57
N ASN A 183 -2.06 -27.29 -10.59
CA ASN A 183 -0.64 -27.35 -10.92
C ASN A 183 -0.25 -26.03 -11.62
N TYR A 184 0.47 -25.21 -10.91
CA TYR A 184 0.83 -23.86 -11.35
C TYR A 184 2.27 -23.79 -11.84
N HIS A 185 2.57 -22.71 -12.57
CA HIS A 185 3.92 -22.42 -13.02
C HIS A 185 4.91 -22.44 -11.85
N ARG A 186 6.02 -23.15 -12.01
CA ARG A 186 7.14 -23.16 -11.05
C ARG A 186 8.10 -22.04 -11.43
N ASP A 187 7.88 -20.89 -10.81
CA ASP A 187 8.69 -19.71 -11.00
C ASP A 187 10.10 -19.89 -10.41
N SER A 188 11.06 -19.22 -11.02
CA SER A 188 12.39 -19.03 -10.47
C SER A 188 12.52 -17.67 -9.77
N ALA A 189 13.48 -17.56 -8.85
CA ALA A 189 13.66 -16.37 -8.02
C ALA A 189 13.78 -15.06 -8.83
N GLU A 190 14.55 -15.09 -9.92
CA GLU A 190 14.82 -13.92 -10.77
C GLU A 190 13.82 -13.76 -11.93
N GLU A 191 12.87 -14.65 -12.09
CA GLU A 191 11.84 -14.52 -13.10
C GLU A 191 10.94 -13.31 -12.80
N LEU A 192 10.64 -12.50 -13.83
CA LEU A 192 9.80 -11.31 -13.67
C LEU A 192 8.35 -11.71 -13.42
N SER A 193 7.81 -11.29 -12.28
CA SER A 193 6.42 -11.58 -11.90
C SER A 193 5.47 -10.43 -12.26
N MET A 194 5.94 -9.19 -12.14
CA MET A 194 5.09 -8.00 -12.21
C MET A 194 5.86 -6.77 -12.68
N ILE A 195 5.16 -5.86 -13.38
CA ILE A 195 5.60 -4.48 -13.61
C ILE A 195 4.57 -3.55 -12.96
N ASN A 196 4.91 -2.98 -11.82
CA ASN A 196 4.01 -2.07 -11.10
C ASN A 196 4.37 -0.62 -11.39
N TYR A 197 3.43 0.17 -11.93
CA TYR A 197 3.69 1.55 -12.34
C TYR A 197 3.47 2.52 -11.18
N THR A 198 4.48 3.34 -10.91
CA THR A 198 4.39 4.40 -9.90
C THR A 198 3.97 5.71 -10.53
N SER A 199 3.15 6.50 -9.84
CA SER A 199 2.85 7.88 -10.23
C SER A 199 4.11 8.74 -10.05
N GLY A 200 4.86 8.94 -11.13
CA GLY A 200 6.05 9.79 -11.10
C GLY A 200 5.69 11.25 -10.81
N THR A 201 6.51 11.93 -10.02
CA THR A 201 6.41 13.39 -9.79
C THR A 201 6.69 14.21 -11.05
N THR A 202 7.23 13.59 -12.10
CA THR A 202 7.61 14.22 -13.38
C THR A 202 6.61 13.97 -14.51
N GLY A 203 5.42 13.44 -14.22
CA GLY A 203 4.34 13.22 -15.22
C GLY A 203 4.37 11.88 -15.94
N PHE A 204 5.51 11.18 -15.99
CA PHE A 204 5.59 9.83 -16.56
C PHE A 204 5.73 8.77 -15.47
N SER A 205 4.83 7.79 -15.47
CA SER A 205 4.88 6.65 -14.55
C SER A 205 6.07 5.75 -14.88
N LYS A 206 6.87 5.37 -13.88
CA LYS A 206 7.95 4.39 -14.03
C LYS A 206 7.43 2.98 -13.75
N GLY A 207 7.72 2.04 -14.63
CA GLY A 207 7.36 0.62 -14.44
C GLY A 207 8.41 -0.10 -13.59
N VAL A 208 8.09 -0.39 -12.35
CA VAL A 208 8.95 -1.10 -11.40
C VAL A 208 8.90 -2.60 -11.70
N MET A 209 10.04 -3.21 -12.07
CA MET A 209 10.15 -4.64 -12.39
C MET A 209 10.38 -5.45 -11.12
N LEU A 210 9.38 -6.21 -10.71
CA LEU A 210 9.42 -7.04 -9.50
C LEU A 210 9.62 -8.52 -9.87
N PRO A 211 10.74 -9.15 -9.48
CA PRO A 211 10.93 -10.58 -9.62
C PRO A 211 10.12 -11.38 -8.59
N TYR A 212 9.92 -12.68 -8.83
CA TYR A 212 9.21 -13.53 -7.87
C TYR A 212 9.88 -13.57 -6.48
N ARG A 213 11.22 -13.46 -6.38
CA ARG A 213 11.89 -13.38 -5.09
C ARG A 213 11.43 -12.20 -4.23
N ALA A 214 11.08 -11.07 -4.87
CA ALA A 214 10.62 -9.89 -4.15
C ALA A 214 9.22 -10.11 -3.54
N LEU A 215 8.33 -10.79 -4.25
CA LEU A 215 7.04 -11.20 -3.72
C LEU A 215 7.22 -12.26 -2.62
N TRP A 216 8.10 -13.23 -2.84
CA TRP A 216 8.38 -14.30 -1.88
C TRP A 216 8.94 -13.76 -0.56
N GLY A 217 9.93 -12.85 -0.60
CA GLY A 217 10.55 -12.29 0.60
C GLY A 217 9.55 -11.55 1.49
N ASN A 218 8.63 -10.79 0.86
CA ASN A 218 7.54 -10.14 1.59
C ASN A 218 6.55 -11.16 2.15
N LEU A 219 6.20 -12.19 1.38
CA LEU A 219 5.27 -13.22 1.81
C LEU A 219 5.81 -14.05 2.99
N ASP A 220 7.10 -14.41 2.95
CA ASP A 220 7.78 -15.14 4.04
C ASP A 220 7.80 -14.32 5.33
N LEU A 221 8.06 -13.00 5.24
CA LEU A 221 7.91 -12.08 6.37
C LEU A 221 6.48 -12.10 6.93
N MET A 222 5.47 -11.95 6.07
CA MET A 222 4.07 -11.90 6.51
C MET A 222 3.61 -13.22 7.17
N HIS A 223 4.11 -14.37 6.71
CA HIS A 223 3.88 -15.66 7.37
C HIS A 223 4.50 -15.68 8.77
N ASP A 224 5.70 -15.13 8.95
CA ASP A 224 6.40 -15.10 10.22
C ASP A 224 5.78 -14.16 11.26
N VAL A 225 5.31 -12.98 10.83
CA VAL A 225 4.82 -11.95 11.77
C VAL A 225 3.30 -11.99 11.97
N ILE A 226 2.53 -12.29 10.96
CA ILE A 226 1.06 -12.25 10.99
C ILE A 226 0.44 -13.64 10.85
N GLY A 227 0.82 -14.40 9.83
CA GLY A 227 0.15 -15.63 9.43
C GLY A 227 0.04 -16.67 10.54
N LYS A 228 1.05 -16.78 11.40
CA LYS A 228 1.05 -17.71 12.55
C LYS A 228 0.16 -17.28 13.72
N ASN A 229 -0.25 -16.01 13.75
CA ASN A 229 -1.06 -15.43 14.81
C ASN A 229 -2.56 -15.37 14.47
N ILE A 230 -2.91 -15.63 13.20
CA ILE A 230 -4.28 -15.58 12.70
C ILE A 230 -4.77 -16.97 12.36
N LYS A 231 -6.02 -17.26 12.71
CA LYS A 231 -6.64 -18.56 12.42
C LYS A 231 -7.04 -18.62 10.94
N LYS A 232 -6.77 -19.76 10.28
CA LYS A 232 -7.26 -20.04 8.91
C LYS A 232 -8.77 -19.82 8.80
N GLY A 233 -9.21 -19.22 7.71
CA GLY A 233 -10.61 -18.86 7.49
C GLY A 233 -11.05 -17.59 8.21
N SER A 234 -10.11 -16.84 8.82
CA SER A 234 -10.42 -15.52 9.38
C SER A 234 -10.81 -14.53 8.30
N ASN A 235 -11.70 -13.60 8.63
CA ASN A 235 -12.12 -12.56 7.71
C ASN A 235 -11.09 -11.44 7.63
N VAL A 236 -10.93 -10.90 6.43
CA VAL A 236 -10.11 -9.71 6.14
C VAL A 236 -10.92 -8.77 5.25
N LEU A 237 -10.88 -7.47 5.51
CA LEU A 237 -11.51 -6.47 4.67
C LEU A 237 -10.45 -5.72 3.86
N SER A 238 -10.48 -5.87 2.55
CA SER A 238 -9.62 -5.16 1.61
C SER A 238 -10.26 -3.83 1.19
N ILE A 239 -9.67 -2.73 1.64
CA ILE A 239 -10.10 -1.35 1.35
C ILE A 239 -9.07 -0.55 0.55
N LEU A 240 -7.81 -0.97 0.57
CA LEU A 240 -6.73 -0.33 -0.19
C LEU A 240 -6.74 -0.79 -1.65
N PRO A 241 -6.34 0.06 -2.60
CA PRO A 241 -6.28 -0.34 -4.01
C PRO A 241 -5.35 -1.55 -4.21
N MET A 242 -5.88 -2.65 -4.78
CA MET A 242 -5.09 -3.86 -5.06
C MET A 242 -4.05 -3.66 -6.16
N ALA A 243 -4.20 -2.64 -7.01
CA ALA A 243 -3.16 -2.26 -7.96
C ALA A 243 -1.96 -1.55 -7.29
N HIS A 244 -2.04 -1.23 -6.01
CA HIS A 244 -0.95 -0.66 -5.22
C HIS A 244 -0.29 -1.74 -4.36
N MET A 245 1.06 -1.81 -4.37
CA MET A 245 1.81 -2.90 -3.71
C MET A 245 1.44 -3.14 -2.24
N TYR A 246 1.12 -2.09 -1.48
CA TYR A 246 0.75 -2.23 -0.07
C TYR A 246 -0.55 -3.02 0.10
N GLY A 247 -1.64 -2.59 -0.53
CA GLY A 247 -2.91 -3.33 -0.49
C GLY A 247 -2.79 -4.71 -1.15
N GLN A 248 -2.07 -4.79 -2.27
CA GLN A 248 -1.87 -6.03 -3.00
C GLN A 248 -1.15 -7.11 -2.18
N MET A 249 -0.04 -6.76 -1.53
CA MET A 249 0.74 -7.72 -0.75
C MET A 249 0.07 -8.03 0.60
N VAL A 250 -0.33 -7.00 1.36
CA VAL A 250 -0.72 -7.18 2.77
C VAL A 250 -2.19 -7.54 2.93
N GLU A 251 -3.11 -6.93 2.15
CA GLU A 251 -4.56 -7.25 2.24
C GLU A 251 -5.00 -8.43 1.36
N PHE A 252 -4.21 -8.78 0.33
CA PHE A 252 -4.64 -9.79 -0.63
C PHE A 252 -3.70 -10.98 -0.69
N ILE A 253 -2.46 -10.83 -1.20
CA ILE A 253 -1.58 -11.98 -1.46
C ILE A 253 -1.26 -12.75 -0.18
N ALA A 254 -0.85 -12.05 0.87
CA ALA A 254 -0.52 -12.66 2.16
C ALA A 254 -1.74 -13.36 2.76
N GLU A 255 -2.87 -12.68 2.82
CA GLU A 255 -4.09 -13.19 3.42
C GLU A 255 -4.66 -14.39 2.65
N PHE A 256 -4.61 -14.35 1.32
CA PHE A 256 -4.97 -15.51 0.48
C PHE A 256 -4.05 -16.71 0.75
N SER A 257 -2.76 -16.46 0.92
CA SER A 257 -1.77 -17.52 1.20
C SER A 257 -1.95 -18.15 2.60
N PHE A 258 -2.49 -17.40 3.57
CA PHE A 258 -2.80 -17.91 4.91
C PHE A 258 -4.06 -18.77 4.96
N GLY A 259 -4.87 -18.75 3.91
CA GLY A 259 -6.15 -19.44 3.87
C GLY A 259 -7.30 -18.64 4.48
N ASN A 260 -7.20 -17.32 4.47
CA ASN A 260 -8.21 -16.40 4.99
C ASN A 260 -9.31 -16.08 3.98
N HIS A 261 -10.42 -15.52 4.48
CA HIS A 261 -11.55 -15.08 3.70
C HIS A 261 -11.48 -13.56 3.47
N ILE A 262 -11.26 -13.13 2.24
CA ILE A 262 -11.05 -11.74 1.88
C ILE A 262 -12.35 -11.14 1.33
N PHE A 263 -12.76 -10.04 1.93
CA PHE A 263 -13.90 -9.23 1.48
C PHE A 263 -13.39 -7.97 0.77
N PHE A 264 -13.76 -7.80 -0.48
CA PHE A 264 -13.42 -6.61 -1.26
C PHE A 264 -14.51 -5.56 -1.14
N LEU A 265 -14.13 -4.36 -0.73
CA LEU A 265 -15.03 -3.22 -0.75
C LEU A 265 -15.14 -2.68 -2.19
N THR A 266 -16.15 -3.14 -2.91
CA THR A 266 -16.37 -2.80 -4.34
C THR A 266 -16.93 -1.38 -4.56
N ARG A 267 -17.29 -0.68 -3.46
CA ARG A 267 -17.81 0.69 -3.48
C ARG A 267 -16.71 1.68 -3.04
N LEU A 268 -16.92 2.96 -3.37
CA LEU A 268 -16.05 4.02 -2.85
C LEU A 268 -16.04 3.98 -1.31
N PRO A 269 -14.86 3.94 -0.67
CA PRO A 269 -14.73 3.82 0.78
C PRO A 269 -15.07 5.14 1.47
N SER A 270 -16.37 5.40 1.70
CA SER A 270 -16.78 6.47 2.62
C SER A 270 -16.64 6.00 4.08
N PRO A 271 -16.43 6.91 5.04
CA PRO A 271 -16.28 6.54 6.46
C PRO A 271 -17.45 5.70 7.00
N SER A 272 -18.68 5.98 6.58
CA SER A 272 -19.88 5.21 6.99
C SER A 272 -19.91 3.81 6.39
N VAL A 273 -19.55 3.66 5.12
CA VAL A 273 -19.48 2.35 4.44
C VAL A 273 -18.38 1.49 5.04
N VAL A 274 -17.21 2.05 5.33
CA VAL A 274 -16.09 1.34 5.97
C VAL A 274 -16.46 0.90 7.38
N ALA A 275 -17.06 1.78 8.19
CA ALA A 275 -17.50 1.45 9.55
C ALA A 275 -18.54 0.32 9.55
N GLN A 276 -19.52 0.37 8.62
CA GLN A 276 -20.50 -0.70 8.47
C GLN A 276 -19.85 -2.03 8.07
N ALA A 277 -18.91 -2.00 7.12
CA ALA A 277 -18.18 -3.18 6.70
C ALA A 277 -17.35 -3.79 7.84
N PHE A 278 -16.66 -2.97 8.63
CA PHE A 278 -15.95 -3.45 9.82
C PHE A 278 -16.88 -4.14 10.82
N ALA A 279 -18.03 -3.53 11.14
CA ALA A 279 -18.99 -4.09 12.07
C ALA A 279 -19.59 -5.44 11.62
N GLU A 280 -19.81 -5.61 10.31
CA GLU A 280 -20.38 -6.83 9.75
C GLU A 280 -19.35 -7.94 9.54
N ILE A 281 -18.16 -7.59 9.02
CA ILE A 281 -17.12 -8.55 8.62
C ILE A 281 -16.25 -8.98 9.81
N LYS A 282 -16.00 -8.07 10.76
CA LYS A 282 -15.15 -8.28 11.93
C LYS A 282 -13.77 -8.82 11.57
N PRO A 283 -12.97 -8.07 10.82
CA PRO A 283 -11.69 -8.56 10.29
C PRO A 283 -10.71 -8.90 11.42
N ALA A 284 -9.91 -9.95 11.18
CA ALA A 284 -8.84 -10.38 12.10
C ALA A 284 -7.57 -9.52 11.95
N ILE A 285 -7.40 -8.89 10.79
CA ILE A 285 -6.36 -7.89 10.51
C ILE A 285 -7.02 -6.66 9.89
N VAL A 286 -6.59 -5.50 10.32
CA VAL A 286 -6.97 -4.23 9.71
C VAL A 286 -5.72 -3.60 9.10
N VAL A 287 -5.73 -3.42 7.79
CA VAL A 287 -4.67 -2.72 7.06
C VAL A 287 -5.23 -1.38 6.61
N SER A 288 -4.51 -0.31 6.85
CA SER A 288 -5.05 1.03 6.60
C SER A 288 -3.97 2.06 6.29
N VAL A 289 -4.42 3.24 5.90
CA VAL A 289 -3.59 4.45 5.80
C VAL A 289 -3.93 5.40 6.95
N PRO A 290 -3.00 6.28 7.37
CA PRO A 290 -3.20 7.17 8.52
C PRO A 290 -4.52 7.93 8.49
N MET A 291 -4.85 8.55 7.38
CA MET A 291 -6.07 9.37 7.22
C MET A 291 -7.36 8.62 7.65
N VAL A 292 -7.46 7.33 7.36
CA VAL A 292 -8.67 6.53 7.72
C VAL A 292 -8.72 6.33 9.23
N ILE A 293 -7.60 5.93 9.84
CA ILE A 293 -7.51 5.71 11.28
C ILE A 293 -7.75 7.03 12.05
N GLU A 294 -7.15 8.11 11.60
CA GLU A 294 -7.28 9.44 12.20
C GLU A 294 -8.73 9.93 12.18
N LYS A 295 -9.41 9.83 11.03
CA LYS A 295 -10.84 10.18 10.93
C LYS A 295 -11.71 9.32 11.85
N ILE A 296 -11.44 8.02 11.94
CA ILE A 296 -12.16 7.12 12.84
C ILE A 296 -11.97 7.57 14.30
N ILE A 297 -10.73 7.80 14.72
CA ILE A 297 -10.42 8.17 16.11
C ILE A 297 -10.99 9.55 16.45
N ARG A 298 -10.75 10.57 15.61
CA ARG A 298 -11.26 11.92 15.85
C ARG A 298 -12.79 11.98 15.93
N LYS A 299 -13.48 11.28 15.01
CA LYS A 299 -14.94 11.35 14.93
C LYS A 299 -15.66 10.48 15.98
N ASN A 300 -15.16 9.26 16.22
CA ASN A 300 -15.91 8.28 17.01
C ASN A 300 -15.38 8.11 18.44
N VAL A 301 -14.12 8.45 18.69
CA VAL A 301 -13.44 8.14 19.98
C VAL A 301 -13.13 9.41 20.77
N PHE A 302 -12.45 10.37 20.20
CA PHE A 302 -12.00 11.58 20.89
C PHE A 302 -13.13 12.37 21.58
N PRO A 303 -14.33 12.56 21.00
CA PRO A 303 -15.41 13.26 21.69
C PRO A 303 -15.80 12.64 23.04
N GLN A 304 -15.57 11.34 23.22
CA GLN A 304 -15.90 10.60 24.43
C GLN A 304 -14.75 10.58 25.45
N VAL A 305 -13.49 10.57 24.98
CA VAL A 305 -12.30 10.29 25.82
C VAL A 305 -11.43 11.51 26.10
N GLN A 306 -11.52 12.57 25.29
CA GLN A 306 -10.74 13.80 25.50
C GLN A 306 -11.34 14.75 26.57
N THR A 307 -12.41 14.35 27.24
CA THR A 307 -12.98 15.14 28.34
C THR A 307 -12.01 15.20 29.54
N PRO A 308 -11.99 16.30 30.31
CA PRO A 308 -11.15 16.44 31.50
C PRO A 308 -11.36 15.28 32.50
N LYS A 309 -12.60 14.80 32.62
CA LYS A 309 -12.97 13.68 33.49
C LYS A 309 -12.32 12.36 33.01
N ALA A 310 -12.39 12.05 31.73
CA ALA A 310 -11.80 10.85 31.16
C ALA A 310 -10.27 10.87 31.29
N LYS A 311 -9.62 12.01 30.97
CA LYS A 311 -8.17 12.20 31.12
C LYS A 311 -7.72 12.01 32.58
N LEU A 312 -8.50 12.49 33.56
CA LEU A 312 -8.22 12.29 34.98
C LEU A 312 -8.34 10.81 35.36
N LEU A 313 -9.44 10.15 34.96
CA LEU A 313 -9.69 8.72 35.27
C LEU A 313 -8.59 7.82 34.71
N MET A 314 -8.09 8.08 33.50
CA MET A 314 -6.98 7.31 32.90
C MET A 314 -5.68 7.39 33.70
N LYS A 315 -5.45 8.50 34.43
CA LYS A 315 -4.26 8.72 35.26
C LYS A 315 -4.39 8.18 36.70
N MET A 316 -5.59 7.79 37.14
CA MET A 316 -5.82 7.35 38.53
C MET A 316 -5.23 5.97 38.80
N PRO A 317 -4.43 5.79 39.87
CA PRO A 317 -3.90 4.48 40.27
C PRO A 317 -5.03 3.46 40.49
N GLY A 318 -4.86 2.24 39.97
CA GLY A 318 -5.81 1.12 40.09
C GLY A 318 -7.04 1.21 39.17
N ILE A 319 -7.61 2.39 38.93
CA ILE A 319 -8.76 2.60 38.05
C ILE A 319 -8.31 2.80 36.59
N GLY A 320 -7.21 3.53 36.39
CA GLY A 320 -6.72 3.92 35.06
C GLY A 320 -6.51 2.76 34.10
N LYS A 321 -6.00 1.61 34.61
CA LYS A 321 -5.83 0.41 33.77
C LYS A 321 -7.18 -0.09 33.22
N LYS A 322 -8.23 -0.14 34.04
CA LYS A 322 -9.58 -0.59 33.61
C LYS A 322 -10.21 0.42 32.64
N VAL A 323 -9.98 1.72 32.85
CA VAL A 323 -10.47 2.78 31.96
C VAL A 323 -9.78 2.69 30.60
N LYS A 324 -8.46 2.54 30.56
CA LYS A 324 -7.70 2.32 29.32
C LYS A 324 -8.15 1.05 28.57
N GLU A 325 -8.39 -0.03 29.27
CA GLU A 325 -8.91 -1.27 28.69
C GLU A 325 -10.32 -1.09 28.10
N TYR A 326 -11.21 -0.38 28.80
CA TYR A 326 -12.52 -0.03 28.28
C TYR A 326 -12.43 0.81 27.00
N ILE A 327 -11.56 1.83 26.98
CA ILE A 327 -11.35 2.69 25.81
C ILE A 327 -10.73 1.87 24.67
N ARG A 328 -9.74 1.02 24.94
CA ARG A 328 -9.17 0.12 23.93
C ARG A 328 -10.24 -0.76 23.27
N ASN A 329 -11.12 -1.35 24.07
CA ASN A 329 -12.21 -2.19 23.57
C ASN A 329 -13.21 -1.37 22.73
N MET A 330 -13.50 -0.13 23.13
CA MET A 330 -14.34 0.78 22.35
C MET A 330 -13.70 1.13 20.99
N VAL A 331 -12.39 1.39 20.95
CA VAL A 331 -11.66 1.61 19.67
C VAL A 331 -11.69 0.33 18.83
N MET A 332 -11.48 -0.82 19.45
CA MET A 332 -11.51 -2.12 18.76
C MET A 332 -12.89 -2.39 18.15
N GLU A 333 -13.99 -2.11 18.86
CA GLU A 333 -15.36 -2.29 18.36
C GLU A 333 -15.64 -1.45 17.10
N VAL A 334 -15.12 -0.24 17.01
CA VAL A 334 -15.25 0.60 15.80
C VAL A 334 -14.57 -0.06 14.58
N MET A 335 -13.58 -0.91 14.81
CA MET A 335 -12.86 -1.68 13.78
C MET A 335 -13.37 -3.13 13.67
N GLY A 336 -14.55 -3.45 14.21
CA GLY A 336 -15.21 -4.75 14.09
C GLY A 336 -15.00 -5.69 15.29
N GLY A 337 -14.22 -5.28 16.29
CA GLY A 337 -14.10 -6.00 17.57
C GLY A 337 -13.19 -7.24 17.59
N ASN A 338 -12.53 -7.59 16.47
CA ASN A 338 -11.82 -8.86 16.33
C ASN A 338 -10.36 -8.74 15.84
N ALA A 339 -9.87 -7.52 15.60
CA ALA A 339 -8.55 -7.36 15.02
C ALA A 339 -7.43 -7.80 15.99
N TYR A 340 -6.58 -8.72 15.52
CA TYR A 340 -5.33 -9.06 16.20
C TYR A 340 -4.35 -7.88 16.15
N GLU A 341 -4.26 -7.24 15.01
CA GLU A 341 -3.34 -6.14 14.75
C GLU A 341 -3.92 -5.14 13.73
N VAL A 342 -3.58 -3.86 13.91
CA VAL A 342 -3.89 -2.79 12.97
C VAL A 342 -2.59 -2.29 12.37
N ILE A 343 -2.40 -2.51 11.08
CA ILE A 343 -1.18 -2.14 10.33
C ILE A 343 -1.45 -0.85 9.58
N VAL A 344 -0.62 0.17 9.82
CA VAL A 344 -0.71 1.46 9.15
C VAL A 344 0.53 1.69 8.31
N GLY A 345 0.35 2.12 7.07
CA GLY A 345 1.46 2.37 6.15
C GLY A 345 1.15 3.45 5.12
N GLY A 346 2.16 3.80 4.33
CA GLY A 346 2.05 4.78 3.25
C GLY A 346 2.30 6.24 3.64
N ALA A 347 2.16 6.59 4.92
CA ALA A 347 2.51 7.90 5.50
C ALA A 347 2.68 7.79 7.01
N GLY A 348 3.17 8.83 7.68
CA GLY A 348 3.23 8.91 9.13
C GLY A 348 1.84 9.08 9.75
N LEU A 349 1.62 8.46 10.92
CA LEU A 349 0.40 8.65 11.72
C LEU A 349 0.56 9.90 12.58
N ASN A 350 -0.54 10.65 12.73
CA ASN A 350 -0.57 11.82 13.61
C ASN A 350 -0.09 11.46 15.03
N ARG A 351 0.87 12.21 15.55
CA ARG A 351 1.55 11.92 16.82
C ARG A 351 0.63 11.86 18.04
N GLU A 352 -0.39 12.72 18.09
CA GLU A 352 -1.36 12.72 19.19
C GLU A 352 -2.17 11.41 19.18
N ILE A 353 -2.61 10.99 17.99
CA ILE A 353 -3.40 9.77 17.82
C ILE A 353 -2.54 8.53 18.09
N GLU A 354 -1.32 8.51 17.56
CA GLU A 354 -0.36 7.43 17.82
C GLU A 354 -0.12 7.26 19.33
N GLN A 355 0.23 8.35 20.02
CA GLN A 355 0.48 8.31 21.46
C GLN A 355 -0.77 7.87 22.24
N PHE A 356 -1.95 8.36 21.85
CA PHE A 356 -3.21 7.94 22.46
C PHE A 356 -3.43 6.42 22.30
N LEU A 357 -3.23 5.88 21.11
CA LEU A 357 -3.41 4.44 20.83
C LEU A 357 -2.43 3.59 21.65
N LEU A 358 -1.16 4.02 21.75
CA LEU A 358 -0.16 3.37 22.59
C LEU A 358 -0.49 3.46 24.08
N ASP A 359 -0.97 4.61 24.56
CA ASP A 359 -1.36 4.81 25.95
C ASP A 359 -2.46 3.86 26.42
N ILE A 360 -3.36 3.44 25.52
CA ILE A 360 -4.40 2.45 25.80
C ILE A 360 -3.98 1.02 25.46
N ASN A 361 -2.72 0.77 25.08
CA ASN A 361 -2.19 -0.50 24.58
C ASN A 361 -3.01 -1.07 23.41
N PHE A 362 -3.37 -0.23 22.44
CA PHE A 362 -4.05 -0.67 21.23
C PHE A 362 -3.06 -1.40 20.30
N PRO A 363 -3.44 -2.53 19.67
CA PRO A 363 -2.53 -3.32 18.84
C PRO A 363 -2.29 -2.67 17.47
N ILE A 364 -1.54 -1.59 17.45
CA ILE A 364 -1.19 -0.83 16.24
C ILE A 364 0.30 -0.93 15.95
N THR A 365 0.63 -1.01 14.68
CA THR A 365 2.00 -0.92 14.19
C THR A 365 2.08 -0.14 12.89
N MET A 366 3.27 0.31 12.57
CA MET A 366 3.57 1.00 11.32
C MET A 366 4.69 0.30 10.58
N GLY A 367 4.55 0.22 9.24
CA GLY A 367 5.59 -0.25 8.35
C GLY A 367 6.00 0.81 7.33
N TYR A 368 7.22 0.69 6.83
CA TYR A 368 7.74 1.54 5.77
C TYR A 368 8.24 0.69 4.60
N GLY A 369 8.01 1.21 3.41
CA GLY A 369 8.47 0.60 2.19
C GLY A 369 8.06 1.34 0.94
N THR A 370 8.49 0.83 -0.20
CA THR A 370 8.28 1.44 -1.51
C THR A 370 7.78 0.40 -2.51
N THR A 371 7.27 0.85 -3.66
CA THR A 371 6.91 -0.06 -4.75
C THR A 371 8.13 -0.89 -5.20
N GLU A 372 9.30 -0.28 -5.18
CA GLU A 372 10.59 -0.84 -5.56
C GLU A 372 11.07 -1.97 -4.62
N THR A 373 10.38 -2.19 -3.50
CA THR A 373 10.70 -3.25 -2.51
C THR A 373 9.52 -4.20 -2.22
N ALA A 374 8.47 -4.16 -2.99
CA ALA A 374 7.35 -5.12 -3.09
C ALA A 374 6.50 -5.43 -1.81
N PRO A 375 6.20 -4.58 -0.84
CA PRO A 375 6.66 -3.21 -0.63
C PRO A 375 7.64 -3.01 0.54
N MET A 376 7.91 -4.02 1.41
CA MET A 376 8.40 -3.84 2.78
C MET A 376 9.92 -3.65 2.86
N ILE A 377 10.35 -2.62 3.61
CA ILE A 377 11.74 -2.36 4.00
C ILE A 377 11.89 -2.52 5.51
N THR A 378 10.98 -1.90 6.29
CA THR A 378 10.98 -2.01 7.76
C THR A 378 9.59 -2.31 8.28
N PHE A 379 9.53 -3.08 9.36
CA PHE A 379 8.31 -3.46 10.06
C PHE A 379 8.64 -4.01 11.45
N SER A 380 7.73 -3.91 12.39
CA SER A 380 7.75 -4.62 13.68
C SER A 380 6.34 -5.07 14.04
N ASP A 381 6.21 -6.22 14.73
CA ASP A 381 4.95 -6.62 15.37
C ASP A 381 4.52 -5.52 16.35
N TYR A 382 3.21 -5.33 16.55
CA TYR A 382 2.70 -4.28 17.44
C TYR A 382 3.23 -4.37 18.88
N LYS A 383 3.71 -5.53 19.32
CA LYS A 383 4.30 -5.74 20.65
C LYS A 383 5.66 -5.10 20.81
N ASP A 384 6.38 -4.97 19.68
CA ASP A 384 7.73 -4.40 19.61
C ASP A 384 7.71 -3.00 18.96
N PHE A 385 6.52 -2.44 18.72
CA PHE A 385 6.36 -1.15 18.09
C PHE A 385 6.81 0.00 19.01
N VAL A 386 7.68 0.85 18.49
CA VAL A 386 8.17 2.06 19.17
C VAL A 386 7.53 3.29 18.57
N ALA A 387 7.01 4.18 19.44
CA ALA A 387 6.33 5.40 19.03
C ALA A 387 7.14 6.22 18.01
N GLY A 388 6.52 6.55 16.90
CA GLY A 388 7.09 7.30 15.80
C GLY A 388 8.07 6.56 14.92
N SER A 389 8.34 5.29 15.20
CA SER A 389 9.13 4.46 14.31
C SER A 389 8.28 3.83 13.20
N CYS A 390 8.92 3.31 12.20
CA CYS A 390 8.33 2.41 11.21
C CYS A 390 8.90 0.98 11.31
N GLY A 391 9.36 0.60 12.52
CA GLY A 391 9.90 -0.72 12.83
C GLY A 391 11.39 -0.87 12.51
N THR A 392 11.84 -2.10 12.51
CA THR A 392 13.22 -2.52 12.22
C THR A 392 13.33 -3.11 10.82
N ALA A 393 14.56 -3.32 10.33
CA ALA A 393 14.80 -3.97 9.03
C ALA A 393 14.07 -5.33 8.95
N VAL A 394 13.34 -5.56 7.86
CA VAL A 394 12.62 -6.82 7.69
C VAL A 394 13.56 -7.97 7.29
N LYS A 395 13.10 -9.18 7.53
CA LYS A 395 13.79 -10.41 7.13
C LYS A 395 14.20 -10.36 5.65
N HIS A 396 15.37 -10.86 5.34
CA HIS A 396 15.96 -10.89 4.00
C HIS A 396 16.36 -9.52 3.41
N MET A 397 16.36 -8.46 4.22
CA MET A 397 16.78 -7.12 3.81
C MET A 397 17.91 -6.61 4.71
N GLU A 398 18.90 -5.97 4.09
CA GLU A 398 19.84 -5.10 4.78
C GLU A 398 19.38 -3.65 4.60
N VAL A 399 19.34 -2.89 5.69
CA VAL A 399 18.86 -1.49 5.65
C VAL A 399 19.87 -0.62 6.41
N LYS A 400 20.23 0.52 5.85
CA LYS A 400 21.15 1.48 6.46
C LYS A 400 20.61 2.90 6.33
N VAL A 401 21.04 3.76 7.23
CA VAL A 401 20.91 5.22 7.13
C VAL A 401 22.30 5.77 6.79
N LEU A 402 22.42 6.46 5.66
CA LEU A 402 23.69 7.08 5.25
C LEU A 402 23.94 8.35 6.05
N SER A 403 24.49 8.17 7.26
CA SER A 403 24.82 9.23 8.20
C SER A 403 26.06 8.85 9.02
N ASP A 404 26.86 9.81 9.41
CA ASP A 404 27.96 9.65 10.37
C ASP A 404 27.47 9.50 11.83
N ASP A 405 26.21 9.88 12.08
CA ASP A 405 25.52 9.73 13.37
C ASP A 405 24.04 9.40 13.12
N PRO A 406 23.71 8.15 12.75
CA PRO A 406 22.36 7.76 12.38
C PRO A 406 21.30 7.99 13.47
N ALA A 407 21.72 8.03 14.74
CA ALA A 407 20.79 8.24 15.85
C ALA A 407 20.30 9.70 15.94
N ASN A 408 21.15 10.66 15.56
CA ASN A 408 20.85 12.09 15.76
C ASN A 408 20.78 12.90 14.46
N LYS A 409 21.44 12.42 13.39
CA LYS A 409 21.50 13.12 12.11
C LYS A 409 20.77 12.31 11.04
N PRO A 410 19.71 12.87 10.42
CA PRO A 410 19.05 12.22 9.30
C PRO A 410 20.00 11.94 8.14
N GLY A 411 19.87 10.77 7.55
CA GLY A 411 20.54 10.34 6.34
C GLY A 411 19.59 9.59 5.42
N GLU A 412 20.01 9.36 4.18
CA GLU A 412 19.21 8.59 3.24
C GLU A 412 19.09 7.12 3.69
N ILE A 413 17.89 6.56 3.59
CA ILE A 413 17.68 5.11 3.72
C ILE A 413 18.14 4.44 2.44
N VAL A 414 19.08 3.51 2.58
CA VAL A 414 19.47 2.60 1.50
C VAL A 414 19.20 1.17 1.93
N THR A 415 18.79 0.33 0.99
CA THR A 415 18.44 -1.05 1.27
C THR A 415 18.87 -1.98 0.15
N ARG A 416 19.22 -3.23 0.50
CA ARG A 416 19.42 -4.30 -0.47
C ARG A 416 18.90 -5.62 0.09
N GLY A 417 18.60 -6.57 -0.80
CA GLY A 417 18.10 -7.89 -0.42
C GLY A 417 17.00 -8.38 -1.34
N LEU A 418 16.29 -9.41 -0.91
CA LEU A 418 15.37 -10.15 -1.77
C LEU A 418 14.20 -9.28 -2.29
N ASN A 419 13.75 -8.30 -1.51
CA ASN A 419 12.59 -7.48 -1.86
C ASN A 419 12.87 -6.45 -2.95
N VAL A 420 14.16 -6.16 -3.25
CA VAL A 420 14.52 -5.10 -4.19
C VAL A 420 14.19 -5.48 -5.63
N MET A 421 13.64 -4.55 -6.37
CA MET A 421 13.31 -4.66 -7.80
C MET A 421 14.52 -4.99 -8.68
N HIS A 422 14.27 -5.44 -9.90
CA HIS A 422 15.31 -5.51 -10.96
C HIS A 422 15.73 -4.13 -11.49
N GLY A 423 14.85 -3.14 -11.38
CA GLY A 423 15.00 -1.80 -11.94
C GLY A 423 13.72 -1.31 -12.59
N TYR A 424 13.82 -0.22 -13.34
CA TYR A 424 12.70 0.36 -14.07
C TYR A 424 12.65 -0.15 -15.52
N TYR A 425 11.49 -0.65 -15.92
CA TYR A 425 11.27 -1.23 -17.24
C TYR A 425 11.59 -0.23 -18.35
N LYS A 426 12.44 -0.62 -19.29
CA LYS A 426 12.94 0.23 -20.39
C LYS A 426 13.55 1.56 -19.95
N ASN A 427 14.10 1.64 -18.74
CA ASN A 427 14.70 2.87 -18.22
C ASN A 427 15.97 2.56 -17.37
N GLU A 428 17.03 2.22 -18.08
CA GLU A 428 18.32 1.86 -17.47
C GLU A 428 18.97 3.04 -16.74
N GLU A 429 18.83 4.27 -17.29
CA GLU A 429 19.37 5.48 -16.69
C GLU A 429 18.73 5.73 -15.30
N ALA A 430 17.39 5.69 -15.22
CA ALA A 430 16.69 5.83 -13.96
C ALA A 430 16.99 4.69 -12.98
N THR A 431 17.28 3.48 -13.47
CA THR A 431 17.69 2.34 -12.65
C THR A 431 19.06 2.58 -12.02
N LYS A 432 20.06 2.98 -12.82
CA LYS A 432 21.42 3.30 -12.34
C LYS A 432 21.45 4.51 -11.41
N ALA A 433 20.49 5.40 -11.51
CA ALA A 433 20.37 6.55 -10.61
C ALA A 433 19.89 6.17 -9.20
N VAL A 434 19.32 4.96 -9.01
CA VAL A 434 18.76 4.54 -7.72
C VAL A 434 19.29 3.19 -7.21
N ILE A 435 19.95 2.41 -8.05
CA ILE A 435 20.63 1.15 -7.64
C ILE A 435 22.11 1.33 -7.97
N ASP A 436 22.93 1.34 -6.93
CA ASP A 436 24.39 1.49 -7.08
C ASP A 436 25.08 0.18 -7.51
N GLU A 437 26.41 0.24 -7.72
CA GLU A 437 27.23 -0.88 -8.18
C GLU A 437 27.31 -2.04 -7.15
N ASP A 438 27.07 -1.75 -5.87
CA ASP A 438 27.05 -2.72 -4.76
C ASP A 438 25.64 -3.30 -4.51
N GLY A 439 24.65 -2.93 -5.34
CA GLY A 439 23.26 -3.41 -5.28
C GLY A 439 22.41 -2.71 -4.22
N TRP A 440 22.85 -1.58 -3.64
CA TRP A 440 22.03 -0.79 -2.74
C TRP A 440 21.01 0.02 -3.51
N PHE A 441 19.75 -0.12 -3.13
CA PHE A 441 18.67 0.73 -3.60
C PHE A 441 18.57 1.99 -2.74
N HIS A 442 18.73 3.14 -3.35
CA HIS A 442 18.59 4.48 -2.80
C HIS A 442 17.13 4.89 -2.83
N THR A 443 16.50 4.98 -1.65
CA THR A 443 15.06 5.24 -1.56
C THR A 443 14.68 6.70 -1.84
N GLY A 444 15.61 7.62 -1.66
CA GLY A 444 15.37 9.06 -1.65
C GLY A 444 14.61 9.54 -0.40
N ASP A 445 14.38 8.67 0.58
CA ASP A 445 13.74 9.00 1.85
C ASP A 445 14.80 9.15 2.96
N LEU A 446 14.60 10.11 3.84
CA LEU A 446 15.49 10.43 4.95
C LEU A 446 14.96 9.85 6.25
N ALA A 447 15.86 9.29 7.07
CA ALA A 447 15.52 8.77 8.39
C ALA A 447 16.64 8.94 9.39
N THR A 448 16.31 8.77 10.66
CA THR A 448 17.25 8.42 11.74
C THR A 448 17.01 6.98 12.18
N MET A 449 18.00 6.35 12.82
CA MET A 449 17.91 4.98 13.31
C MET A 449 18.42 4.94 14.75
N SER A 450 17.60 4.43 15.67
CA SER A 450 18.01 4.24 17.06
C SER A 450 19.04 3.12 17.22
N GLU A 451 19.68 3.06 18.38
CA GLU A 451 20.70 2.04 18.69
C GLU A 451 20.16 0.60 18.64
N ASP A 452 18.88 0.42 18.93
CA ASP A 452 18.15 -0.86 18.86
C ASP A 452 17.57 -1.17 17.46
N GLY A 453 17.90 -0.33 16.44
CA GLY A 453 17.62 -0.58 15.03
C GLY A 453 16.23 -0.15 14.53
N HIS A 454 15.48 0.67 15.30
CA HIS A 454 14.22 1.25 14.83
C HIS A 454 14.47 2.46 13.93
N PHE A 455 13.75 2.52 12.82
CA PHE A 455 13.83 3.60 11.83
C PHE A 455 12.74 4.64 12.07
N PHE A 456 13.10 5.93 11.94
CA PHE A 456 12.22 7.07 12.09
C PHE A 456 12.30 7.93 10.84
N ILE A 457 11.26 7.91 10.01
CA ILE A 457 11.21 8.70 8.78
C ILE A 457 11.19 10.19 9.11
N ARG A 458 11.98 10.98 8.38
CA ARG A 458 12.13 12.43 8.56
C ARG A 458 11.62 13.24 7.37
N GLY A 459 11.55 12.63 6.19
CA GLY A 459 11.06 13.28 4.98
C GLY A 459 11.71 12.73 3.73
N ARG A 460 11.66 13.50 2.64
CA ARG A 460 12.26 13.14 1.35
C ARG A 460 13.37 14.10 0.96
N ILE A 461 14.44 13.57 0.39
CA ILE A 461 15.58 14.37 -0.12
C ILE A 461 15.07 15.45 -1.09
N LYS A 462 14.16 15.10 -2.00
CA LYS A 462 13.59 16.02 -3.02
C LYS A 462 12.74 17.15 -2.45
N ASN A 463 12.22 16.97 -1.23
CA ASN A 463 11.34 17.94 -0.57
C ASN A 463 12.10 18.79 0.44
N MET A 464 13.33 18.42 0.75
CA MET A 464 14.18 19.14 1.68
C MET A 464 14.38 20.59 1.21
N LEU A 465 14.13 21.53 2.10
CA LEU A 465 14.34 22.96 1.86
C LEU A 465 15.65 23.40 2.53
N LEU A 466 16.26 24.41 1.95
CA LEU A 466 17.48 24.99 2.51
C LEU A 466 17.08 26.25 3.32
N GLY A 467 17.23 26.20 4.63
CA GLY A 467 16.98 27.36 5.49
C GLY A 467 17.93 28.51 5.19
N SER A 468 17.51 29.73 5.54
CA SER A 468 18.29 30.97 5.30
C SER A 468 19.71 30.97 5.87
N ASN A 469 19.97 30.09 6.84
CA ASN A 469 21.30 29.88 7.44
C ASN A 469 22.08 28.68 6.87
N GLY A 470 21.59 28.07 5.75
CA GLY A 470 22.21 26.92 5.10
C GLY A 470 21.92 25.57 5.79
N GLN A 471 21.05 25.52 6.79
CA GLN A 471 20.63 24.27 7.41
C GLN A 471 19.48 23.62 6.65
N ASN A 472 19.47 22.28 6.64
CA ASN A 472 18.41 21.49 6.05
C ASN A 472 17.12 21.62 6.87
N VAL A 473 16.03 21.93 6.21
CA VAL A 473 14.68 21.92 6.76
C VAL A 473 13.89 20.80 6.13
N TYR A 474 13.26 19.99 6.94
CA TYR A 474 12.43 18.86 6.53
C TYR A 474 10.95 19.27 6.63
N PRO A 475 10.31 19.63 5.50
CA PRO A 475 8.95 20.15 5.50
C PRO A 475 7.95 19.20 6.18
N GLU A 476 8.11 17.90 5.94
CA GLU A 476 7.22 16.87 6.48
C GLU A 476 7.20 16.85 8.01
N GLU A 477 8.33 17.10 8.67
CA GLU A 477 8.38 17.19 10.15
C GLU A 477 7.59 18.38 10.70
N ILE A 478 7.54 19.48 9.96
CA ILE A 478 6.78 20.67 10.33
C ILE A 478 5.30 20.44 10.06
N GLU A 479 4.99 19.86 8.89
CA GLU A 479 3.62 19.50 8.47
C GLU A 479 2.97 18.53 9.44
N ASP A 480 3.67 17.51 9.91
CA ASP A 480 3.17 16.57 10.91
C ASP A 480 2.70 17.27 12.18
N LYS A 481 3.47 18.25 12.65
CA LYS A 481 3.13 19.03 13.82
C LYS A 481 1.95 19.97 13.54
N LEU A 482 1.99 20.66 12.39
CA LEU A 482 0.94 21.60 11.99
C LEU A 482 -0.40 20.89 11.75
N ASN A 483 -0.39 19.72 11.12
CA ASN A 483 -1.57 18.88 10.90
C ASN A 483 -2.20 18.34 12.20
N SER A 484 -1.48 18.44 13.32
CA SER A 484 -1.99 18.08 14.65
C SER A 484 -2.65 19.24 15.38
N MET A 485 -2.61 20.46 14.82
CA MET A 485 -3.14 21.67 15.44
C MET A 485 -4.61 21.92 15.12
N ALA A 486 -5.23 22.82 15.87
CA ALA A 486 -6.65 23.11 15.75
C ALA A 486 -7.05 23.58 14.34
N LEU A 487 -8.14 23.04 13.82
CA LEU A 487 -8.73 23.37 12.51
C LEU A 487 -7.79 23.18 11.31
N VAL A 488 -6.73 22.38 11.42
CA VAL A 488 -5.87 22.05 10.29
C VAL A 488 -6.30 20.70 9.70
N SER A 489 -6.86 20.70 8.50
CA SER A 489 -7.19 19.49 7.76
C SER A 489 -5.96 18.94 7.01
N GLU A 490 -5.24 19.83 6.32
CA GLU A 490 -4.02 19.50 5.58
C GLU A 490 -3.09 20.72 5.55
N SER A 491 -1.80 20.45 5.53
CA SER A 491 -0.80 21.51 5.38
C SER A 491 0.31 21.14 4.42
N LEU A 492 0.96 22.17 3.88
CA LEU A 492 2.12 22.06 3.00
C LEU A 492 3.10 23.17 3.34
N ILE A 493 4.35 22.81 3.65
CA ILE A 493 5.40 23.80 3.89
C ILE A 493 6.15 24.06 2.59
N VAL A 494 6.20 25.33 2.23
CA VAL A 494 6.89 25.83 1.02
C VAL A 494 7.89 26.91 1.38
N GLN A 495 8.82 27.19 0.49
CA GLN A 495 9.72 28.32 0.60
C GLN A 495 9.26 29.44 -0.33
N SER A 496 9.00 30.63 0.19
CA SER A 496 8.62 31.82 -0.53
C SER A 496 9.53 32.98 -0.10
N GLU A 497 10.24 33.61 -1.01
CA GLU A 497 11.19 34.72 -0.73
C GLU A 497 12.16 34.42 0.44
N ASP A 498 12.80 33.24 0.39
CA ASP A 498 13.72 32.74 1.43
C ASP A 498 13.10 32.52 2.82
N LYS A 499 11.76 32.58 2.94
CA LYS A 499 11.02 32.32 4.18
C LYS A 499 10.23 31.03 4.07
N LEU A 500 10.08 30.34 5.19
CA LEU A 500 9.19 29.18 5.26
C LEU A 500 7.76 29.66 5.48
N VAL A 501 6.86 29.19 4.65
CA VAL A 501 5.42 29.50 4.66
C VAL A 501 4.63 28.22 4.79
N GLY A 502 3.67 28.19 5.70
CA GLY A 502 2.70 27.11 5.80
C GLY A 502 1.47 27.42 4.96
N LEU A 503 1.20 26.62 3.93
CA LEU A 503 -0.10 26.61 3.25
C LEU A 503 -1.01 25.64 4.00
N VAL A 504 -2.19 26.08 4.44
CA VAL A 504 -3.11 25.26 5.23
C VAL A 504 -4.48 25.25 4.59
N TYR A 505 -5.02 24.05 4.38
CA TYR A 505 -6.44 23.84 4.11
C TYR A 505 -7.14 23.56 5.46
N PRO A 506 -8.05 24.48 5.90
CA PRO A 506 -8.73 24.33 7.19
C PRO A 506 -9.75 23.20 7.19
N ASP A 507 -10.05 22.68 8.39
CA ASP A 507 -11.21 21.81 8.61
C ASP A 507 -12.48 22.68 8.73
N HIS A 508 -13.12 22.90 7.58
CA HIS A 508 -14.34 23.72 7.48
C HIS A 508 -15.54 23.08 8.18
N ASP A 509 -15.58 21.75 8.29
CA ASP A 509 -16.67 21.05 8.99
C ASP A 509 -16.56 21.27 10.49
N GLU A 510 -15.36 21.17 11.05
CA GLU A 510 -15.09 21.43 12.46
C GLU A 510 -15.29 22.92 12.79
N ALA A 511 -14.78 23.83 11.96
CA ALA A 511 -14.98 25.27 12.11
C ALA A 511 -16.46 25.65 12.13
N SER A 512 -17.25 25.09 11.20
CA SER A 512 -18.71 25.30 11.13
C SER A 512 -19.43 24.76 12.37
N ALA A 513 -19.03 23.60 12.87
CA ALA A 513 -19.58 23.00 14.08
C ALA A 513 -19.30 23.86 15.34
N MET A 514 -18.17 24.59 15.35
CA MET A 514 -17.81 25.56 16.40
C MET A 514 -18.47 26.92 16.22
N GLY A 515 -19.13 27.19 15.09
CA GLY A 515 -19.74 28.47 14.75
C GLY A 515 -18.73 29.54 14.34
N PHE A 516 -17.55 29.14 13.87
CA PHE A 516 -16.47 30.06 13.49
C PHE A 516 -16.69 30.58 12.06
N ASN A 517 -16.35 31.85 11.88
CA ASN A 517 -16.30 32.53 10.59
C ASN A 517 -14.87 32.55 10.03
N GLU A 518 -14.66 33.18 8.87
CA GLU A 518 -13.34 33.23 8.21
C GLU A 518 -12.29 33.99 9.07
N GLU A 519 -12.68 35.03 9.77
CA GLU A 519 -11.79 35.81 10.66
C GLU A 519 -11.36 34.95 11.87
N ASP A 520 -12.27 34.17 12.43
CA ASP A 520 -11.97 33.23 13.52
C ASP A 520 -10.96 32.16 13.06
N ILE A 521 -11.12 31.62 11.84
CA ILE A 521 -10.18 30.66 11.25
C ILE A 521 -8.79 31.30 11.09
N ILE A 522 -8.70 32.50 10.56
CA ILE A 522 -7.42 33.24 10.44
C ILE A 522 -6.74 33.41 11.81
N ASN A 523 -7.50 33.77 12.83
CA ASN A 523 -6.98 33.93 14.19
C ASN A 523 -6.47 32.62 14.76
N VAL A 524 -7.17 31.50 14.53
CA VAL A 524 -6.70 30.17 14.93
C VAL A 524 -5.42 29.79 14.20
N MET A 525 -5.30 30.06 12.89
CA MET A 525 -4.08 29.76 12.12
C MET A 525 -2.89 30.58 12.62
N GLU A 526 -3.07 31.83 12.99
CA GLU A 526 -2.00 32.66 13.60
C GLU A 526 -1.60 32.11 14.97
N GLN A 527 -2.56 31.69 15.79
CA GLN A 527 -2.25 31.05 17.07
C GLN A 527 -1.47 29.73 16.85
N ASN A 528 -1.88 28.90 15.90
CA ASN A 528 -1.17 27.69 15.52
C ASN A 528 0.27 28.00 15.10
N ARG A 529 0.50 29.06 14.31
CA ARG A 529 1.84 29.47 13.90
C ARG A 529 2.72 29.83 15.10
N LEU A 530 2.19 30.58 16.05
CA LEU A 530 2.91 31.00 17.27
C LEU A 530 3.27 29.78 18.14
N GLU A 531 2.33 28.88 18.36
CA GLU A 531 2.54 27.67 19.14
C GLU A 531 3.53 26.71 18.44
N LEU A 532 3.40 26.53 17.13
CA LEU A 532 4.32 25.72 16.32
C LEU A 532 5.74 26.31 16.39
N ASN A 533 5.89 27.62 16.20
CA ASN A 533 7.18 28.29 16.25
C ASN A 533 7.85 28.26 17.63
N ALA A 534 7.08 28.10 18.71
CA ALA A 534 7.62 27.95 20.07
C ALA A 534 8.35 26.61 20.25
N ILE A 535 7.98 25.56 19.51
CA ILE A 535 8.56 24.23 19.59
C ILE A 535 9.53 23.91 18.45
N LEU A 536 9.57 24.75 17.40
CA LEU A 536 10.48 24.56 16.26
C LEU A 536 11.82 25.24 16.51
N PRO A 537 12.92 24.62 16.00
CA PRO A 537 14.23 25.30 15.93
C PRO A 537 14.12 26.63 15.18
N PRO A 538 14.92 27.65 15.50
CA PRO A 538 14.83 28.97 14.89
C PRO A 538 14.88 28.97 13.36
N PHE A 539 15.67 28.09 12.75
CA PHE A 539 15.84 27.99 11.30
C PHE A 539 14.67 27.31 10.58
N SER A 540 13.77 26.64 11.31
CA SER A 540 12.59 25.93 10.76
C SER A 540 11.28 26.68 11.05
N ARG A 541 11.34 27.90 11.63
CA ARG A 541 10.14 28.67 12.00
C ARG A 541 9.43 29.21 10.77
N LEU A 542 8.10 29.16 10.81
CA LEU A 542 7.25 29.71 9.77
C LEU A 542 7.15 31.23 9.90
N ALA A 543 7.33 31.93 8.81
CA ALA A 543 7.08 33.38 8.74
C ALA A 543 5.59 33.68 8.82
N GLU A 544 4.78 32.89 8.14
CA GLU A 544 3.33 33.03 8.11
C GLU A 544 2.64 31.69 7.82
N ILE A 545 1.33 31.62 8.09
CA ILE A 545 0.42 30.59 7.56
C ILE A 545 -0.54 31.27 6.59
N ARG A 546 -0.65 30.74 5.37
CA ARG A 546 -1.62 31.17 4.37
C ARG A 546 -2.73 30.14 4.25
N ILE A 547 -3.97 30.60 4.29
CA ILE A 547 -5.13 29.73 4.10
C ILE A 547 -5.26 29.40 2.61
N HIS A 548 -5.32 28.12 2.30
CA HIS A 548 -5.63 27.61 0.97
C HIS A 548 -7.11 27.27 0.90
N ASN A 549 -7.84 27.90 -0.01
CA ASN A 549 -9.31 27.85 -0.04
C ASN A 549 -9.90 26.55 -0.63
N GLN A 550 -9.06 25.65 -1.13
CA GLN A 550 -9.47 24.39 -1.73
C GLN A 550 -8.59 23.26 -1.21
N GLU A 551 -9.08 22.01 -1.23
CA GLU A 551 -8.22 20.87 -0.96
C GLU A 551 -7.02 20.87 -1.91
N PHE A 552 -5.85 20.45 -1.40
CA PHE A 552 -4.67 20.31 -2.24
C PHE A 552 -4.88 19.20 -3.28
N GLU A 553 -4.37 19.44 -4.51
CA GLU A 553 -4.33 18.39 -5.51
C GLU A 553 -3.44 17.23 -5.06
N LYS A 554 -3.96 16.02 -5.19
CA LYS A 554 -3.30 14.80 -4.73
C LYS A 554 -3.00 13.84 -5.87
N THR A 555 -1.98 13.05 -5.67
CA THR A 555 -1.71 11.87 -6.50
C THR A 555 -2.77 10.80 -6.23
N ALA A 556 -2.81 9.75 -7.06
CA ALA A 556 -3.64 8.57 -6.80
C ALA A 556 -3.33 7.90 -5.43
N LYS A 557 -2.12 8.11 -4.88
CA LYS A 557 -1.71 7.70 -3.53
C LYS A 557 -2.18 8.64 -2.41
N LYS A 558 -3.03 9.62 -2.71
CA LYS A 558 -3.50 10.66 -1.79
C LYS A 558 -2.40 11.56 -1.19
N SER A 559 -1.20 11.56 -1.75
CA SER A 559 -0.13 12.51 -1.40
C SER A 559 -0.30 13.82 -2.15
N ILE A 560 -0.07 14.95 -1.49
CA ILE A 560 -0.15 16.28 -2.10
C ILE A 560 0.88 16.42 -3.22
N LYS A 561 0.46 16.95 -4.36
CA LYS A 561 1.33 17.27 -5.50
C LYS A 561 2.12 18.55 -5.22
N ARG A 562 3.15 18.46 -4.36
CA ARG A 562 3.95 19.61 -3.88
C ARG A 562 4.43 20.53 -5.00
N TYR A 563 4.81 19.98 -6.15
CA TYR A 563 5.34 20.73 -7.29
C TYR A 563 4.37 21.79 -7.86
N LEU A 564 3.07 21.66 -7.60
CA LEU A 564 2.07 22.64 -8.01
C LEU A 564 2.07 23.89 -7.11
N TYR A 565 2.67 23.83 -5.94
CA TYR A 565 2.59 24.87 -4.90
C TYR A 565 3.95 25.49 -4.54
N GLN A 566 5.03 25.09 -5.21
CA GLN A 566 6.40 25.58 -4.91
C GLN A 566 6.60 27.08 -5.12
N ASN A 567 5.71 27.72 -5.88
CA ASN A 567 5.75 29.18 -6.17
C ASN A 567 4.54 29.94 -5.58
N ALA A 568 3.87 29.37 -4.59
CA ALA A 568 2.65 29.93 -4.00
C ALA A 568 2.93 31.01 -2.95
#